data_2478a1a13cc6bef0ebc61c66b2e6b556
#
_entry.id   2478a1a13cc6bef0ebc61c66b2e6b556
#
_cell.length_a   1.000
_cell.length_b   1.000
_cell.length_c   1.000
_cell.angle_alpha   90.00
_cell.angle_beta   90.00
_cell.angle_gamma   90.00
#
_symmetry.space_group_name_H-M   'P 1'
#
loop_
_entity.id
_entity.type
_entity.pdbx_description
1 polymer ?
#
loop_
_entity_poly.entity_id
_entity_poly.type
_entity_poly.pdbx_seq_one_letter_code
_entity_poly.pdbx_strand_id
1 'polypeptide(L)'
;MTASANPLYRLVAALVLSVIVIVLDQRTPWAEPVRHVLAYLTAPIHYVAYLPVDSGQWLTEQAQSRSSLMEENQRLQRQSLILEQKVQRLAVLEAENVRLRELLNSSADLDANVLVAEIIGVDPDPNRQELVINKGTGSDVFRGQAVLDAQGLIGQVVDAGPLSSRVLLLTDASHAMSVQVNRNGVRAVLAGNGQTGLRLLYVPDTADIREGDLLTTSGLAGRFPPGYPVARVTEVYHDPGQPFARVVAEPSAQLQRSRHFLLLFPPPREELDASIWDESMDISADALHAAQRLGQPASPAMQEER
;
A
#
# COMPACT_ATOMS: atom_id res chain seq x y z
N MET A 1 2.61 52.06 -96.02
CA MET A 1 3.35 53.15 -95.26
C MET A 1 2.92 53.09 -93.81
N THR A 2 3.64 52.36 -93.01
CA THR A 2 3.38 52.24 -91.58
C THR A 2 4.36 53.18 -90.83
N ALA A 3 3.83 54.22 -90.28
CA ALA A 3 4.63 55.19 -89.49
C ALA A 3 5.08 54.52 -88.24
N SER A 4 6.40 54.31 -88.13
CA SER A 4 7.06 53.85 -86.92
C SER A 4 6.98 54.93 -85.84
N ALA A 5 6.02 54.91 -84.99
CA ALA A 5 5.92 55.76 -83.85
C ALA A 5 7.07 55.47 -82.88
N ASN A 6 7.92 56.42 -82.59
CA ASN A 6 9.07 56.33 -81.69
C ASN A 6 8.68 55.69 -80.39
N PRO A 7 9.42 54.76 -79.84
CA PRO A 7 9.06 54.05 -78.60
C PRO A 7 8.96 55.03 -77.39
N LEU A 8 9.68 56.17 -77.52
CA LEU A 8 9.65 57.19 -76.50
C LEU A 8 8.28 57.89 -76.39
N TYR A 9 7.60 58.11 -77.53
CA TYR A 9 6.26 58.70 -77.52
C TYR A 9 5.22 57.81 -76.96
N ARG A 10 5.34 56.47 -77.13
CA ARG A 10 4.47 55.48 -76.52
C ARG A 10 4.64 55.40 -75.03
N LEU A 11 5.86 55.55 -74.52
CA LEU A 11 6.19 55.56 -73.13
C LEU A 11 5.62 56.82 -72.40
N VAL A 12 5.82 57.97 -73.06
CA VAL A 12 5.24 59.21 -72.52
C VAL A 12 3.72 59.19 -72.52
N ALA A 13 3.11 58.69 -73.62
CA ALA A 13 1.67 58.56 -73.72
C ALA A 13 1.09 57.59 -72.63
N ALA A 14 1.80 56.46 -72.39
CA ALA A 14 1.40 55.50 -71.34
C ALA A 14 1.52 56.12 -69.95
N LEU A 15 2.57 56.95 -69.69
CA LEU A 15 2.78 57.60 -68.41
C LEU A 15 1.74 58.71 -68.20
N VAL A 16 1.41 59.50 -69.24
CA VAL A 16 0.32 60.48 -69.16
C VAL A 16 -1.05 59.82 -68.92
N LEU A 17 -1.32 58.70 -69.60
CA LEU A 17 -2.54 57.94 -69.45
C LEU A 17 -2.65 57.37 -68.01
N SER A 18 -1.52 56.88 -67.45
CA SER A 18 -1.46 56.39 -66.09
C SER A 18 -1.77 57.48 -65.05
N VAL A 19 -1.18 58.64 -65.23
CA VAL A 19 -1.46 59.82 -64.35
C VAL A 19 -2.89 60.28 -64.47
N ILE A 20 -3.46 60.29 -65.70
CA ILE A 20 -4.89 60.64 -65.90
C ILE A 20 -5.82 59.61 -65.24
N VAL A 21 -5.50 58.34 -65.31
CA VAL A 21 -6.27 57.28 -64.63
C VAL A 21 -6.20 57.43 -63.10
N ILE A 22 -5.04 57.74 -62.57
CA ILE A 22 -4.88 57.93 -61.13
C ILE A 22 -5.65 59.20 -60.65
N VAL A 23 -5.63 60.27 -61.40
CA VAL A 23 -6.32 61.51 -61.08
C VAL A 23 -7.84 61.33 -61.19
N LEU A 24 -8.32 60.54 -62.19
CA LEU A 24 -9.70 60.18 -62.37
C LEU A 24 -10.17 59.28 -61.23
N ASP A 25 -9.37 58.36 -60.79
CA ASP A 25 -9.68 57.46 -59.66
C ASP A 25 -9.85 58.24 -58.33
N GLN A 26 -9.08 59.32 -58.16
CA GLN A 26 -9.20 60.15 -56.96
C GLN A 26 -10.37 61.14 -56.98
N ARG A 27 -10.93 61.48 -58.14
CA ARG A 27 -11.96 62.49 -58.24
C ARG A 27 -13.37 62.00 -58.54
N THR A 28 -13.54 60.71 -58.85
CA THR A 28 -14.86 60.22 -59.24
C THR A 28 -15.35 59.19 -58.23
N PRO A 29 -16.51 59.40 -57.58
CA PRO A 29 -17.11 58.45 -56.62
C PRO A 29 -17.65 57.16 -57.28
N TRP A 30 -17.34 56.93 -58.54
CA TRP A 30 -17.79 55.73 -59.29
C TRP A 30 -17.00 54.45 -58.94
N ALA A 31 -15.86 54.59 -58.33
CA ALA A 31 -15.03 53.43 -57.94
C ALA A 31 -15.49 52.77 -56.63
N GLU A 32 -16.29 53.49 -55.81
CA GLU A 32 -16.86 52.95 -54.55
C GLU A 32 -17.61 51.63 -54.73
N PRO A 33 -18.56 51.49 -55.68
CA PRO A 33 -19.31 50.26 -55.84
C PRO A 33 -18.43 49.09 -56.33
N VAL A 34 -17.38 49.35 -57.12
CA VAL A 34 -16.47 48.32 -57.61
C VAL A 34 -15.55 47.82 -56.51
N ARG A 35 -15.11 48.68 -55.56
CA ARG A 35 -14.37 48.26 -54.37
C ARG A 35 -15.19 47.39 -53.45
N HIS A 36 -16.47 47.71 -53.27
CA HIS A 36 -17.35 46.90 -52.45
C HIS A 36 -17.60 45.53 -53.09
N VAL A 37 -17.76 45.41 -54.41
CA VAL A 37 -17.93 44.14 -55.08
C VAL A 37 -16.62 43.30 -55.04
N LEU A 38 -15.46 43.91 -55.19
CA LEU A 38 -14.20 43.19 -55.00
C LEU A 38 -13.96 42.76 -53.57
N ALA A 39 -14.34 43.59 -52.60
CA ALA A 39 -14.27 43.21 -51.17
C ALA A 39 -15.18 42.01 -50.82
N TYR A 40 -16.36 41.95 -51.46
CA TYR A 40 -17.26 40.79 -51.30
C TYR A 40 -16.69 39.50 -51.93
N LEU A 41 -15.90 39.62 -53.01
CA LEU A 41 -15.27 38.45 -53.67
C LEU A 41 -14.03 37.96 -52.90
N THR A 42 -13.35 38.84 -52.12
CA THR A 42 -12.18 38.47 -51.34
C THR A 42 -12.57 38.05 -49.92
N ALA A 43 -13.77 38.43 -49.41
CA ALA A 43 -14.26 38.05 -48.11
C ALA A 43 -14.29 36.53 -47.85
N PRO A 44 -14.76 35.65 -48.81
CA PRO A 44 -14.72 34.21 -48.57
C PRO A 44 -13.32 33.62 -48.52
N ILE A 45 -12.33 34.25 -49.18
CA ILE A 45 -10.95 33.77 -49.18
C ILE A 45 -10.31 34.00 -47.78
N HIS A 46 -10.63 35.11 -47.13
CA HIS A 46 -10.19 35.36 -45.74
C HIS A 46 -10.89 34.42 -44.76
N TYR A 47 -12.17 34.07 -44.99
CA TYR A 47 -12.89 33.14 -44.11
C TYR A 47 -12.32 31.71 -44.20
N VAL A 48 -11.87 31.27 -45.37
CA VAL A 48 -11.25 29.97 -45.58
C VAL A 48 -9.80 29.96 -45.02
N ALA A 49 -9.10 31.09 -45.08
CA ALA A 49 -7.72 31.20 -44.54
C ALA A 49 -7.70 31.26 -42.99
N TYR A 50 -8.80 31.61 -42.33
CA TYR A 50 -8.98 31.61 -40.86
C TYR A 50 -9.74 30.38 -40.33
N LEU A 51 -10.03 29.37 -41.18
CA LEU A 51 -10.40 28.08 -40.64
C LEU A 51 -9.21 27.56 -39.81
N PRO A 52 -9.37 27.41 -38.50
CA PRO A 52 -8.23 27.12 -37.63
C PRO A 52 -7.59 25.80 -38.05
N VAL A 53 -6.30 25.85 -38.28
CA VAL A 53 -5.43 24.68 -38.39
C VAL A 53 -5.56 23.79 -37.13
N ASP A 54 -6.13 24.32 -36.08
CA ASP A 54 -6.45 23.64 -34.80
C ASP A 54 -7.48 22.51 -34.95
N SER A 55 -8.32 22.49 -35.97
CA SER A 55 -9.29 21.40 -36.15
C SER A 55 -8.62 20.03 -36.44
N GLY A 56 -7.40 20.05 -36.96
CA GLY A 56 -6.61 18.83 -37.15
C GLY A 56 -5.97 18.34 -35.84
N GLN A 57 -5.56 19.26 -35.00
CA GLN A 57 -4.96 18.93 -33.69
C GLN A 57 -6.03 18.41 -32.72
N TRP A 58 -7.22 19.03 -32.70
CA TRP A 58 -8.32 18.56 -31.86
C TRP A 58 -8.78 17.15 -32.23
N LEU A 59 -8.82 16.78 -33.52
CA LEU A 59 -9.16 15.42 -33.97
C LEU A 59 -8.07 14.40 -33.62
N THR A 60 -6.78 14.79 -33.68
CA THR A 60 -5.67 13.91 -33.27
C THR A 60 -5.57 13.75 -31.76
N GLU A 61 -5.81 14.79 -30.97
CA GLU A 61 -5.88 14.73 -29.52
C GLU A 61 -7.05 13.87 -29.05
N GLN A 62 -8.22 14.02 -29.69
CA GLN A 62 -9.39 13.20 -29.38
C GLN A 62 -9.18 11.70 -29.72
N ALA A 63 -8.52 11.43 -30.84
CA ALA A 63 -8.18 10.05 -31.23
C ALA A 63 -7.10 9.44 -30.32
N GLN A 64 -6.06 10.21 -29.94
CA GLN A 64 -5.04 9.78 -29.00
C GLN A 64 -5.61 9.57 -27.60
N SER A 65 -6.52 10.45 -27.15
CA SER A 65 -7.21 10.29 -25.87
C SER A 65 -8.08 9.04 -25.83
N ARG A 66 -8.77 8.70 -26.93
CA ARG A 66 -9.55 7.46 -27.01
C ARG A 66 -8.68 6.20 -27.01
N SER A 67 -7.58 6.21 -27.76
CA SER A 67 -6.67 5.06 -27.80
C SER A 67 -6.01 4.83 -26.44
N SER A 68 -5.54 5.89 -25.76
CA SER A 68 -4.94 5.78 -24.43
C SER A 68 -5.94 5.30 -23.38
N LEU A 69 -7.19 5.76 -23.44
CA LEU A 69 -8.27 5.27 -22.56
C LEU A 69 -8.62 3.80 -22.83
N MET A 70 -8.60 3.37 -24.09
CA MET A 70 -8.81 1.96 -24.43
C MET A 70 -7.65 1.07 -23.96
N GLU A 71 -6.40 1.51 -24.11
CA GLU A 71 -5.23 0.82 -23.60
C GLU A 71 -5.24 0.72 -22.09
N GLU A 72 -5.59 1.82 -21.40
CA GLU A 72 -5.71 1.85 -19.94
C GLU A 72 -6.85 0.93 -19.47
N ASN A 73 -8.00 0.95 -20.13
CA ASN A 73 -9.09 0.04 -19.81
C ASN A 73 -8.69 -1.43 -19.97
N GLN A 74 -8.01 -1.77 -21.09
CA GLN A 74 -7.49 -3.10 -21.30
C GLN A 74 -6.41 -3.50 -20.28
N ARG A 75 -5.60 -2.53 -19.84
CA ARG A 75 -4.61 -2.74 -18.79
C ARG A 75 -5.28 -3.04 -17.46
N LEU A 76 -6.28 -2.24 -17.08
CA LEU A 76 -7.05 -2.43 -15.86
C LEU A 76 -7.82 -3.76 -15.87
N GLN A 77 -8.44 -4.13 -16.99
CA GLN A 77 -9.11 -5.42 -17.14
C GLN A 77 -8.13 -6.59 -16.99
N ARG A 78 -6.94 -6.51 -17.59
CA ARG A 78 -5.89 -7.54 -17.41
C ARG A 78 -5.42 -7.62 -15.95
N GLN A 79 -5.25 -6.47 -15.28
CA GLN A 79 -4.89 -6.44 -13.86
C GLN A 79 -5.99 -7.06 -12.99
N SER A 80 -7.27 -6.75 -13.28
CA SER A 80 -8.42 -7.34 -12.59
C SER A 80 -8.45 -8.87 -12.73
N LEU A 81 -8.28 -9.37 -13.96
CA LEU A 81 -8.24 -10.83 -14.20
C LEU A 81 -7.08 -11.53 -13.47
N ILE A 82 -5.89 -10.89 -13.46
CA ILE A 82 -4.74 -11.44 -12.72
C ILE A 82 -5.01 -11.44 -11.21
N LEU A 83 -5.65 -10.39 -10.71
CA LEU A 83 -6.00 -10.29 -9.29
C LEU A 83 -7.06 -11.34 -8.91
N GLU A 84 -8.10 -11.50 -9.74
CA GLU A 84 -9.11 -12.54 -9.56
C GLU A 84 -8.50 -13.94 -9.53
N GLN A 85 -7.57 -14.24 -10.44
CA GLN A 85 -6.85 -15.53 -10.44
C GLN A 85 -6.03 -15.72 -9.16
N LYS A 86 -5.37 -14.66 -8.66
CA LYS A 86 -4.63 -14.73 -7.40
C LYS A 86 -5.54 -14.98 -6.21
N VAL A 87 -6.70 -14.30 -6.16
CA VAL A 87 -7.70 -14.50 -5.11
C VAL A 87 -8.23 -15.94 -5.14
N GLN A 88 -8.58 -16.48 -6.33
CA GLN A 88 -9.01 -17.86 -6.46
C GLN A 88 -7.93 -18.85 -5.99
N ARG A 89 -6.67 -18.59 -6.34
CA ARG A 89 -5.56 -19.44 -5.91
C ARG A 89 -5.33 -19.38 -4.41
N LEU A 90 -5.49 -18.19 -3.80
CA LEU A 90 -5.44 -18.05 -2.34
C LEU A 90 -6.54 -18.87 -1.67
N ALA A 91 -7.79 -18.79 -2.14
CA ALA A 91 -8.90 -19.57 -1.60
C ALA A 91 -8.62 -21.07 -1.66
N VAL A 92 -8.02 -21.57 -2.76
CA VAL A 92 -7.63 -22.98 -2.88
C VAL A 92 -6.54 -23.35 -1.87
N LEU A 93 -5.51 -22.51 -1.72
CA LEU A 93 -4.42 -22.75 -0.78
C LEU A 93 -4.89 -22.67 0.69
N GLU A 94 -5.82 -21.77 0.98
CA GLU A 94 -6.46 -21.68 2.30
C GLU A 94 -7.25 -22.96 2.62
N ALA A 95 -8.09 -23.41 1.69
CA ALA A 95 -8.83 -24.66 1.85
C ALA A 95 -7.90 -25.88 2.03
N GLU A 96 -6.79 -25.94 1.28
CA GLU A 96 -5.78 -26.99 1.43
C GLU A 96 -5.08 -26.88 2.80
N ASN A 97 -4.76 -25.67 3.26
CA ASN A 97 -4.14 -25.45 4.56
C ASN A 97 -5.05 -25.86 5.71
N VAL A 98 -6.35 -25.49 5.64
CA VAL A 98 -7.36 -25.92 6.62
C VAL A 98 -7.44 -27.43 6.64
N ARG A 99 -7.53 -28.09 5.48
CA ARG A 99 -7.57 -29.55 5.39
C ARG A 99 -6.32 -30.22 5.96
N LEU A 100 -5.14 -29.66 5.68
CA LEU A 100 -3.89 -30.20 6.25
C LEU A 100 -3.84 -30.03 7.78
N ARG A 101 -4.37 -28.93 8.30
CA ARG A 101 -4.48 -28.68 9.74
C ARG A 101 -5.48 -29.61 10.42
N GLU A 102 -6.63 -29.82 9.80
CA GLU A 102 -7.60 -30.82 10.27
C GLU A 102 -6.97 -32.21 10.35
N LEU A 103 -6.20 -32.61 9.33
CA LEU A 103 -5.47 -33.87 9.32
C LEU A 103 -4.40 -33.97 10.42
N LEU A 104 -3.85 -32.81 10.83
CA LEU A 104 -2.84 -32.72 11.89
C LEU A 104 -3.44 -32.42 13.28
N ASN A 105 -4.77 -32.44 13.43
CA ASN A 105 -5.47 -32.06 14.64
C ASN A 105 -5.11 -30.66 15.17
N SER A 106 -4.73 -29.75 14.27
CA SER A 106 -4.43 -28.37 14.66
C SER A 106 -5.51 -27.45 14.12
N SER A 107 -6.45 -27.06 14.98
CA SER A 107 -7.41 -26.01 14.68
C SER A 107 -6.69 -24.65 14.68
N ALA A 108 -6.82 -23.90 13.60
CA ALA A 108 -6.40 -22.50 13.60
C ALA A 108 -7.41 -21.70 12.79
N ASP A 109 -8.27 -21.01 13.52
CA ASP A 109 -9.18 -20.01 13.00
C ASP A 109 -8.43 -18.80 12.49
N LEU A 110 -8.76 -18.40 11.27
CA LEU A 110 -8.33 -17.16 10.64
C LEU A 110 -9.53 -16.37 10.11
N ASP A 111 -10.54 -16.19 10.92
CA ASP A 111 -11.54 -15.14 10.71
C ASP A 111 -11.18 -13.96 11.60
N ALA A 112 -10.16 -13.21 11.17
CA ALA A 112 -9.80 -11.97 11.84
C ALA A 112 -10.82 -10.89 11.45
N ASN A 113 -11.69 -10.51 12.39
CA ASN A 113 -12.48 -9.31 12.26
C ASN A 113 -11.53 -8.08 12.17
N VAL A 114 -11.73 -7.21 11.19
CA VAL A 114 -10.93 -6.01 10.99
C VAL A 114 -11.79 -4.76 11.10
N LEU A 115 -11.26 -3.72 11.73
CA LEU A 115 -11.87 -2.40 11.80
C LEU A 115 -11.01 -1.41 11.02
N VAL A 116 -11.63 -0.67 10.11
CA VAL A 116 -10.94 0.40 9.37
C VAL A 116 -10.83 1.64 10.24
N ALA A 117 -9.63 2.20 10.35
CA ALA A 117 -9.34 3.46 11.01
C ALA A 117 -8.59 4.42 10.09
N GLU A 118 -8.73 5.71 10.34
CA GLU A 118 -8.06 6.78 9.62
C GLU A 118 -7.12 7.55 10.55
N ILE A 119 -5.97 8.01 10.03
CA ILE A 119 -5.06 8.88 10.76
C ILE A 119 -5.70 10.25 10.93
N ILE A 120 -5.75 10.72 12.16
CA ILE A 120 -6.19 12.08 12.52
C ILE A 120 -5.07 12.96 13.06
N GLY A 121 -3.91 12.38 13.34
CA GLY A 121 -2.75 13.14 13.82
C GLY A 121 -1.48 12.30 13.83
N VAL A 122 -0.35 13.00 13.90
CA VAL A 122 1.00 12.42 14.07
C VAL A 122 1.60 13.12 15.28
N ASP A 123 2.24 12.37 16.17
CA ASP A 123 2.93 12.97 17.31
C ASP A 123 4.12 13.82 16.81
N PRO A 124 4.24 15.08 17.22
CA PRO A 124 5.33 15.95 16.80
C PRO A 124 6.66 15.64 17.50
N ASP A 125 6.71 14.75 18.50
CA ASP A 125 7.95 14.39 19.19
C ASP A 125 8.86 13.57 18.27
N PRO A 126 10.06 14.08 17.90
CA PRO A 126 10.97 13.40 17.00
C PRO A 126 11.51 12.07 17.56
N ASN A 127 11.44 11.88 18.89
CA ASN A 127 11.89 10.66 19.56
C ASN A 127 10.79 9.60 19.68
N ARG A 128 9.54 9.97 19.37
CA ARG A 128 8.38 9.09 19.41
C ARG A 128 7.72 9.01 18.06
N GLN A 129 7.66 7.83 17.52
CA GLN A 129 6.97 7.60 16.27
C GLN A 129 5.57 7.05 16.55
N GLU A 130 4.68 7.96 16.92
CA GLU A 130 3.28 7.63 17.22
C GLU A 130 2.31 8.30 16.24
N LEU A 131 1.25 7.58 15.90
CA LEU A 131 0.12 8.08 15.12
C LEU A 131 -1.13 8.09 15.98
N VAL A 132 -2.02 9.04 15.70
CA VAL A 132 -3.35 9.09 16.32
C VAL A 132 -4.37 8.68 15.26
N ILE A 133 -5.23 7.71 15.60
CA ILE A 133 -6.31 7.20 14.76
C ILE A 133 -7.68 7.57 15.30
N ASN A 134 -8.69 7.67 14.40
CA ASN A 134 -10.07 8.06 14.71
C ASN A 134 -10.94 6.94 15.30
N LYS A 135 -10.34 5.94 15.90
CA LYS A 135 -11.03 4.82 16.54
C LYS A 135 -10.48 4.64 17.94
N GLY A 136 -11.37 4.37 18.88
CA GLY A 136 -11.04 4.19 20.30
C GLY A 136 -11.83 3.07 20.93
N THR A 137 -11.89 3.05 22.26
CA THR A 137 -12.62 2.03 23.02
C THR A 137 -14.10 1.97 22.69
N GLY A 138 -14.71 3.08 22.22
CA GLY A 138 -16.08 3.08 21.70
C GLY A 138 -16.29 2.25 20.43
N SER A 139 -15.20 1.79 19.81
CA SER A 139 -15.20 0.86 18.67
C SER A 139 -14.42 -0.42 19.01
N ASP A 140 -14.40 -0.81 20.29
CA ASP A 140 -13.71 -2.00 20.83
C ASP A 140 -12.19 -2.03 20.59
N VAL A 141 -11.56 -0.86 20.33
CA VAL A 141 -10.12 -0.76 20.25
C VAL A 141 -9.50 -0.91 21.63
N PHE A 142 -8.46 -1.72 21.73
CA PHE A 142 -7.79 -2.02 22.99
C PHE A 142 -6.27 -1.86 22.87
N ARG A 143 -5.64 -1.65 24.01
CA ARG A 143 -4.18 -1.56 24.09
C ARG A 143 -3.55 -2.91 23.73
N GLY A 144 -2.55 -2.88 22.86
CA GLY A 144 -1.86 -4.06 22.38
C GLY A 144 -2.37 -4.56 21.03
N GLN A 145 -3.43 -3.96 20.47
CA GLN A 145 -4.03 -4.35 19.21
C GLN A 145 -3.08 -4.05 18.03
N ALA A 146 -2.98 -4.99 17.11
CA ALA A 146 -2.18 -4.86 15.90
C ALA A 146 -2.83 -3.90 14.89
N VAL A 147 -2.01 -3.07 14.26
CA VAL A 147 -2.42 -2.12 13.22
C VAL A 147 -1.66 -2.44 11.94
N LEU A 148 -2.41 -2.64 10.85
CA LEU A 148 -1.88 -3.02 9.55
C LEU A 148 -2.25 -1.99 8.48
N ASP A 149 -1.48 -1.99 7.40
CA ASP A 149 -1.89 -1.42 6.11
C ASP A 149 -2.08 -2.53 5.06
N ALA A 150 -2.21 -2.15 3.79
CA ALA A 150 -2.39 -3.08 2.68
C ALA A 150 -1.15 -3.97 2.43
N GLN A 151 0.03 -3.59 2.92
CA GLN A 151 1.30 -4.28 2.69
C GLN A 151 1.83 -5.04 3.91
N GLY A 152 1.38 -4.70 5.12
CA GLY A 152 1.83 -5.37 6.32
C GLY A 152 1.58 -4.64 7.62
N LEU A 153 2.26 -5.06 8.67
CA LEU A 153 2.13 -4.51 10.00
C LEU A 153 2.77 -3.11 10.06
N ILE A 154 2.02 -2.16 10.64
CA ILE A 154 2.46 -0.78 10.89
C ILE A 154 2.97 -0.61 12.31
N GLY A 155 2.26 -1.19 13.26
CA GLY A 155 2.55 -0.99 14.67
C GLY A 155 1.50 -1.56 15.59
N GLN A 156 1.42 -0.99 16.78
CA GLN A 156 0.58 -1.47 17.87
C GLN A 156 -0.09 -0.31 18.58
N VAL A 157 -1.35 -0.48 18.98
CA VAL A 157 -2.06 0.47 19.86
C VAL A 157 -1.39 0.47 21.24
N VAL A 158 -0.87 1.62 21.66
CA VAL A 158 -0.24 1.81 22.97
C VAL A 158 -1.16 2.46 23.97
N ASP A 159 -2.13 3.24 23.49
CA ASP A 159 -3.13 3.89 24.33
C ASP A 159 -4.46 4.01 23.57
N ALA A 160 -5.56 3.66 24.23
CA ALA A 160 -6.89 3.67 23.65
C ALA A 160 -7.81 4.57 24.49
N GLY A 161 -8.12 5.75 23.96
CA GLY A 161 -9.12 6.66 24.51
C GLY A 161 -10.52 6.34 23.97
N PRO A 162 -11.56 7.06 24.43
CA PRO A 162 -12.94 6.77 24.02
C PRO A 162 -13.22 6.90 22.52
N LEU A 163 -12.64 7.91 21.85
CA LEU A 163 -12.89 8.25 20.45
C LEU A 163 -11.67 8.09 19.54
N SER A 164 -10.48 8.06 20.11
CA SER A 164 -9.21 7.98 19.38
C SER A 164 -8.20 7.12 20.12
N SER A 165 -7.22 6.60 19.39
CA SER A 165 -6.16 5.77 19.97
C SER A 165 -4.81 6.18 19.42
N ARG A 166 -3.75 5.94 20.22
CA ARG A 166 -2.36 6.13 19.81
C ARG A 166 -1.75 4.81 19.39
N VAL A 167 -1.09 4.84 18.25
CA VAL A 167 -0.40 3.71 17.63
C VAL A 167 1.09 3.98 17.59
N LEU A 168 1.87 3.14 18.25
CA LEU A 168 3.33 3.15 18.19
C LEU A 168 3.79 2.41 16.93
N LEU A 169 4.59 3.08 16.11
CA LEU A 169 5.09 2.51 14.87
C LEU A 169 6.17 1.44 15.13
N LEU A 170 6.30 0.50 14.20
CA LEU A 170 7.35 -0.53 14.23
C LEU A 170 8.76 0.05 14.26
N THR A 171 8.95 1.22 13.63
CA THR A 171 10.25 1.90 13.49
C THR A 171 10.66 2.67 14.74
N ASP A 172 9.76 2.85 15.69
CA ASP A 172 10.07 3.49 16.96
C ASP A 172 11.14 2.71 17.74
N ALA A 173 12.08 3.42 18.35
CA ALA A 173 13.20 2.81 19.08
C ALA A 173 12.76 1.99 20.31
N SER A 174 11.60 2.28 20.86
CA SER A 174 11.02 1.56 21.99
C SER A 174 10.17 0.35 21.59
N HIS A 175 9.87 0.20 20.28
CA HIS A 175 9.08 -0.92 19.78
C HIS A 175 9.95 -2.15 19.57
N ALA A 176 9.53 -3.27 20.12
CA ALA A 176 10.12 -4.58 19.86
C ALA A 176 9.05 -5.67 19.78
N MET A 177 9.22 -6.60 18.84
CA MET A 177 8.29 -7.70 18.64
C MET A 177 8.99 -8.97 18.19
N SER A 178 8.34 -10.11 18.40
CA SER A 178 8.81 -11.39 17.89
C SER A 178 8.36 -11.62 16.46
N VAL A 179 9.31 -11.92 15.59
CA VAL A 179 9.09 -12.25 14.18
C VAL A 179 9.66 -13.62 13.85
N GLN A 180 9.26 -14.15 12.71
CA GLN A 180 9.86 -15.35 12.13
C GLN A 180 10.17 -15.12 10.65
N VAL A 181 11.23 -15.75 10.19
CA VAL A 181 11.57 -15.79 8.75
C VAL A 181 10.58 -16.70 8.05
N ASN A 182 9.85 -16.18 7.07
CA ASN A 182 8.80 -16.93 6.36
C ASN A 182 9.34 -18.17 5.62
N ARG A 183 10.60 -18.14 5.19
CA ARG A 183 11.24 -19.22 4.40
C ARG A 183 11.52 -20.48 5.23
N ASN A 184 12.01 -20.32 6.45
CA ASN A 184 12.53 -21.43 7.26
C ASN A 184 12.04 -21.45 8.71
N GLY A 185 11.20 -20.48 9.11
CA GLY A 185 10.62 -20.40 10.46
C GLY A 185 11.60 -19.97 11.55
N VAL A 186 12.81 -19.51 11.22
CA VAL A 186 13.78 -18.99 12.19
C VAL A 186 13.17 -17.79 12.92
N ARG A 187 13.15 -17.83 14.24
CA ARG A 187 12.56 -16.79 15.09
C ARG A 187 13.63 -15.78 15.51
N ALA A 188 13.24 -14.51 15.54
CA ALA A 188 14.08 -13.41 15.98
C ALA A 188 13.23 -12.33 16.66
N VAL A 189 13.92 -11.40 17.34
CA VAL A 189 13.30 -10.18 17.88
C VAL A 189 13.60 -9.05 16.92
N LEU A 190 12.56 -8.40 16.41
CA LEU A 190 12.64 -7.21 15.58
C LEU A 190 12.45 -5.98 16.46
N ALA A 191 13.30 -4.97 16.27
CA ALA A 191 13.19 -3.68 16.96
C ALA A 191 13.36 -2.52 15.97
N GLY A 192 12.70 -1.41 16.26
CA GLY A 192 12.87 -0.17 15.53
C GLY A 192 14.24 0.46 15.78
N ASN A 193 14.72 1.27 14.83
CA ASN A 193 15.97 2.01 14.97
C ASN A 193 15.76 3.49 15.35
N GLY A 194 14.50 3.91 15.57
CA GLY A 194 14.14 5.30 15.87
C GLY A 194 14.10 6.21 14.63
N GLN A 195 14.27 5.66 13.44
CA GLN A 195 14.20 6.37 12.16
C GLN A 195 13.21 5.66 11.21
N THR A 196 13.67 5.15 10.09
CA THR A 196 12.81 4.50 9.10
C THR A 196 13.08 3.00 8.97
N GLY A 197 14.11 2.49 9.62
CA GLY A 197 14.57 1.12 9.52
C GLY A 197 14.26 0.27 10.75
N LEU A 198 14.48 -1.01 10.57
CA LEU A 198 14.30 -2.05 11.58
C LEU A 198 15.61 -2.86 11.71
N ARG A 199 15.80 -3.46 12.86
CA ARG A 199 16.94 -4.36 13.11
C ARG A 199 16.49 -5.61 13.86
N LEU A 200 17.10 -6.72 13.54
CA LEU A 200 16.92 -7.92 14.33
C LEU A 200 17.93 -7.94 15.48
N LEU A 201 17.46 -8.30 16.66
CA LEU A 201 18.26 -8.40 17.87
C LEU A 201 18.61 -9.86 18.16
N TYR A 202 19.81 -10.09 18.70
CA TYR A 202 20.27 -11.37 19.21
C TYR A 202 20.20 -12.52 18.18
N VAL A 203 20.46 -12.22 16.91
CA VAL A 203 20.53 -13.23 15.84
C VAL A 203 21.86 -13.97 15.95
N PRO A 204 21.90 -15.26 16.28
CA PRO A 204 23.15 -16.02 16.27
C PRO A 204 23.80 -15.97 14.88
N ASP A 205 25.14 -15.91 14.83
CA ASP A 205 25.87 -15.88 13.56
C ASP A 205 25.62 -17.12 12.69
N THR A 206 25.21 -18.23 13.31
CA THR A 206 24.85 -19.49 12.65
C THR A 206 23.41 -19.54 12.11
N ALA A 207 22.61 -18.49 12.34
CA ALA A 207 21.22 -18.48 11.89
C ALA A 207 21.12 -18.31 10.36
N ASP A 208 20.33 -19.16 9.70
CA ASP A 208 20.09 -19.04 8.24
C ASP A 208 19.08 -17.92 7.96
N ILE A 209 19.55 -16.69 7.98
CA ILE A 209 18.82 -15.49 7.58
C ILE A 209 19.57 -14.87 6.39
N ARG A 210 18.85 -14.51 5.33
CA ARG A 210 19.45 -13.99 4.08
C ARG A 210 18.80 -12.68 3.68
N GLU A 211 19.53 -11.89 2.92
CA GLU A 211 18.97 -10.71 2.24
C GLU A 211 17.77 -11.11 1.37
N GLY A 212 16.73 -10.31 1.41
CA GLY A 212 15.45 -10.57 0.73
C GLY A 212 14.45 -11.43 1.51
N ASP A 213 14.85 -12.05 2.64
CA ASP A 213 13.93 -12.84 3.47
C ASP A 213 12.77 -11.97 3.98
N LEU A 214 11.55 -12.49 3.86
CA LEU A 214 10.36 -11.88 4.43
C LEU A 214 10.24 -12.30 5.89
N LEU A 215 10.09 -11.30 6.75
CA LEU A 215 9.80 -11.47 8.17
C LEU A 215 8.30 -11.35 8.40
N THR A 216 7.73 -12.32 9.08
CA THR A 216 6.31 -12.35 9.45
C THR A 216 6.14 -12.38 10.96
N THR A 217 4.96 -12.02 11.44
CA THR A 217 4.61 -12.14 12.85
C THR A 217 4.70 -13.61 13.29
N SER A 218 5.32 -13.87 14.44
CA SER A 218 5.52 -15.23 14.94
C SER A 218 4.34 -15.80 15.73
N GLY A 219 3.34 -14.97 16.08
CA GLY A 219 2.25 -15.35 16.97
C GLY A 219 2.63 -15.49 18.45
N LEU A 220 3.91 -15.38 18.80
CA LEU A 220 4.36 -15.50 20.18
C LEU A 220 3.81 -14.35 21.05
N ALA A 221 3.52 -14.64 22.30
CA ALA A 221 2.89 -13.75 23.28
C ALA A 221 1.43 -13.36 22.95
N GLY A 222 0.81 -13.90 21.89
CA GLY A 222 -0.61 -13.72 21.57
C GLY A 222 -1.03 -12.27 21.24
N ARG A 223 -0.08 -11.35 21.03
CA ARG A 223 -0.35 -9.94 20.70
C ARG A 223 -0.61 -9.75 19.21
N PHE A 224 0.14 -10.45 18.39
CA PHE A 224 0.05 -10.39 16.94
C PHE A 224 -0.31 -11.78 16.42
N PRO A 225 -1.37 -11.93 15.64
CA PRO A 225 -1.64 -13.20 14.97
C PRO A 225 -0.46 -13.59 14.08
N PRO A 226 -0.16 -14.87 13.91
CA PRO A 226 0.98 -15.32 13.13
C PRO A 226 0.77 -15.11 11.63
N GLY A 227 1.86 -14.94 10.88
CA GLY A 227 1.86 -14.97 9.42
C GLY A 227 1.70 -13.63 8.71
N TYR A 228 1.48 -12.51 9.43
CA TYR A 228 1.37 -11.20 8.81
C TYR A 228 2.75 -10.64 8.42
N PRO A 229 2.92 -10.07 7.20
CA PRO A 229 4.15 -9.43 6.78
C PRO A 229 4.52 -8.27 7.71
N VAL A 230 5.78 -8.21 8.11
CA VAL A 230 6.32 -7.16 8.99
C VAL A 230 7.41 -6.37 8.29
N ALA A 231 8.42 -7.07 7.79
CA ALA A 231 9.61 -6.45 7.20
C ALA A 231 10.29 -7.37 6.20
N ARG A 232 11.17 -6.80 5.38
CA ARG A 232 12.07 -7.53 4.51
C ARG A 232 13.51 -7.28 4.92
N VAL A 233 14.31 -8.32 5.04
CA VAL A 233 15.75 -8.23 5.32
C VAL A 233 16.44 -7.56 4.15
N THR A 234 17.19 -6.49 4.42
CA THR A 234 17.95 -5.74 3.42
C THR A 234 19.45 -6.04 3.49
N GLU A 235 19.97 -6.22 4.70
CA GLU A 235 21.40 -6.46 4.90
C GLU A 235 21.63 -7.49 6.01
N VAL A 236 22.60 -8.38 5.79
CA VAL A 236 23.07 -9.32 6.79
C VAL A 236 24.57 -9.19 6.89
N TYR A 237 25.09 -8.74 8.03
CA TYR A 237 26.50 -8.55 8.27
C TYR A 237 26.99 -9.50 9.35
N HIS A 238 27.96 -10.35 8.97
CA HIS A 238 28.68 -11.28 9.86
C HIS A 238 30.01 -10.67 10.25
N ASP A 239 30.22 -10.41 11.54
CA ASP A 239 31.48 -9.88 12.06
C ASP A 239 32.29 -11.03 12.70
N PRO A 240 33.43 -11.43 12.13
CA PRO A 240 34.26 -12.46 12.71
C PRO A 240 34.72 -12.05 14.13
N GLY A 241 34.21 -12.74 15.14
CA GLY A 241 34.53 -12.45 16.56
C GLY A 241 33.32 -11.93 17.36
N GLN A 242 32.21 -11.66 16.74
CA GLN A 242 30.94 -11.36 17.40
C GLN A 242 30.02 -12.60 17.43
N PRO A 243 29.33 -12.88 18.54
CA PRO A 243 28.44 -14.04 18.62
C PRO A 243 27.12 -13.84 17.88
N PHE A 244 26.81 -12.60 17.47
CA PHE A 244 25.56 -12.23 16.84
C PHE A 244 25.79 -11.47 15.54
N ALA A 245 25.08 -11.87 14.49
CA ALA A 245 25.02 -11.15 13.23
C ALA A 245 24.22 -9.84 13.37
N ARG A 246 24.65 -8.80 12.66
CA ARG A 246 23.86 -7.58 12.48
C ARG A 246 22.94 -7.76 11.27
N VAL A 247 21.64 -7.75 11.50
CA VAL A 247 20.64 -7.88 10.44
C VAL A 247 19.78 -6.62 10.40
N VAL A 248 19.75 -5.97 9.25
CA VAL A 248 18.91 -4.78 8.97
C VAL A 248 17.74 -5.20 8.12
N ALA A 249 16.58 -4.57 8.38
CA ALA A 249 15.37 -4.83 7.63
C ALA A 249 14.60 -3.53 7.38
N GLU A 250 13.81 -3.52 6.32
CA GLU A 250 12.89 -2.45 5.99
C GLU A 250 11.45 -2.89 6.23
N PRO A 251 10.57 -2.00 6.76
CA PRO A 251 9.16 -2.30 6.92
C PRO A 251 8.52 -2.70 5.59
N SER A 252 7.66 -3.72 5.60
CA SER A 252 6.83 -4.05 4.44
C SER A 252 5.73 -3.02 4.22
N ALA A 253 5.25 -2.43 5.30
CA ALA A 253 4.20 -1.41 5.30
C ALA A 253 4.71 -0.03 4.86
N GLN A 254 3.84 0.78 4.23
CA GLN A 254 4.16 2.15 3.81
C GLN A 254 3.78 3.17 4.90
N LEU A 255 4.61 3.26 5.94
CA LEU A 255 4.36 4.05 7.14
C LEU A 255 4.04 5.54 6.89
N GLN A 256 4.51 6.12 5.79
CA GLN A 256 4.37 7.55 5.49
C GLN A 256 3.27 7.90 4.48
N ARG A 257 2.67 6.92 3.81
CA ARG A 257 1.72 7.15 2.70
C ARG A 257 0.32 6.66 2.96
N SER A 258 0.15 5.73 3.87
CA SER A 258 -1.16 5.14 4.17
C SER A 258 -2.00 6.07 5.02
N ARG A 259 -3.22 6.40 4.59
CA ARG A 259 -4.21 7.17 5.35
C ARG A 259 -5.15 6.29 6.14
N HIS A 260 -5.39 5.07 5.68
CA HIS A 260 -6.33 4.12 6.26
C HIS A 260 -5.56 2.92 6.75
N PHE A 261 -5.94 2.46 7.94
CA PHE A 261 -5.36 1.32 8.61
C PHE A 261 -6.43 0.31 8.99
N LEU A 262 -6.00 -0.92 9.16
CA LEU A 262 -6.82 -2.02 9.64
C LEU A 262 -6.38 -2.37 11.06
N LEU A 263 -7.30 -2.28 12.00
CA LEU A 263 -7.12 -2.81 13.35
C LEU A 263 -7.58 -4.26 13.35
N LEU A 264 -6.70 -5.15 13.75
CA LEU A 264 -6.96 -6.57 13.73
C LEU A 264 -7.51 -7.01 15.09
N PHE A 265 -8.68 -7.63 15.09
CA PHE A 265 -9.19 -8.30 16.28
C PHE A 265 -8.68 -9.74 16.27
N PRO A 266 -8.03 -10.20 17.33
CA PRO A 266 -7.71 -11.61 17.44
C PRO A 266 -9.01 -12.40 17.40
N PRO A 267 -9.01 -13.60 16.80
CA PRO A 267 -10.15 -14.48 16.92
C PRO A 267 -10.49 -14.66 18.39
N PRO A 268 -11.80 -14.79 18.76
CA PRO A 268 -12.18 -15.10 20.12
C PRO A 268 -11.32 -16.27 20.54
N ARG A 269 -10.57 -16.11 21.63
CA ARG A 269 -9.95 -17.26 22.27
C ARG A 269 -11.13 -18.14 22.64
N GLU A 270 -11.30 -19.27 21.95
CA GLU A 270 -12.04 -20.35 22.55
C GLU A 270 -11.44 -20.47 23.94
N GLU A 271 -12.26 -20.26 24.97
CA GLU A 271 -11.87 -20.50 26.35
C GLU A 271 -11.27 -21.90 26.27
N LEU A 272 -9.96 -21.98 26.38
CA LEU A 272 -9.25 -23.25 26.59
C LEU A 272 -9.97 -23.80 27.80
N ASP A 273 -10.80 -24.79 27.54
CA ASP A 273 -11.76 -25.35 28.40
C ASP A 273 -11.12 -25.44 29.78
N ALA A 274 -11.61 -24.68 30.76
CA ALA A 274 -11.13 -24.75 32.14
C ALA A 274 -11.19 -26.19 32.65
N SER A 275 -12.03 -27.03 32.01
CA SER A 275 -12.13 -28.47 32.19
C SER A 275 -10.79 -29.22 31.99
N ILE A 276 -9.91 -28.81 31.03
CA ILE A 276 -8.61 -29.46 30.82
C ILE A 276 -7.68 -29.24 32.02
N TRP A 277 -7.77 -28.10 32.67
CA TRP A 277 -6.98 -27.80 33.89
C TRP A 277 -7.58 -28.44 35.12
N ASP A 278 -8.93 -28.57 35.21
CA ASP A 278 -9.62 -29.24 36.31
C ASP A 278 -9.36 -30.75 36.27
N GLU A 279 -9.40 -31.38 35.10
CA GLU A 279 -9.10 -32.79 34.92
C GLU A 279 -7.63 -33.12 35.22
N SER A 280 -6.68 -32.23 34.87
CA SER A 280 -5.26 -32.42 35.21
C SER A 280 -4.95 -32.21 36.68
N MET A 281 -5.69 -31.35 37.36
CA MET A 281 -5.58 -31.17 38.84
C MET A 281 -6.21 -32.36 39.61
N ASP A 282 -7.29 -32.92 39.11
CA ASP A 282 -7.90 -34.10 39.73
C ASP A 282 -6.98 -35.33 39.63
N ILE A 283 -6.32 -35.56 38.49
CA ILE A 283 -5.32 -36.61 38.32
C ILE A 283 -4.12 -36.42 39.25
N SER A 284 -3.69 -35.19 39.48
CA SER A 284 -2.59 -34.89 40.41
C SER A 284 -3.00 -35.02 41.87
N ALA A 285 -4.25 -34.72 42.23
CA ALA A 285 -4.80 -34.92 43.57
C ALA A 285 -4.94 -36.41 43.90
N ASP A 286 -5.43 -37.22 42.98
CA ASP A 286 -5.53 -38.68 43.10
C ASP A 286 -4.14 -39.35 43.20
N ALA A 287 -3.18 -38.89 42.43
CA ALA A 287 -1.78 -39.36 42.52
C ALA A 287 -1.16 -39.01 43.88
N LEU A 288 -1.44 -37.81 44.44
CA LEU A 288 -0.98 -37.39 45.77
C LEU A 288 -1.62 -38.26 46.87
N HIS A 289 -2.93 -38.49 46.80
CA HIS A 289 -3.64 -39.37 47.74
C HIS A 289 -3.19 -40.83 47.63
N ALA A 290 -2.85 -41.33 46.44
CA ALA A 290 -2.28 -42.68 46.25
C ALA A 290 -0.88 -42.78 46.88
N ALA A 291 -0.04 -41.76 46.69
CA ALA A 291 1.30 -41.68 47.29
C ALA A 291 1.27 -41.59 48.80
N GLN A 292 0.31 -40.85 49.40
CA GLN A 292 0.12 -40.79 50.85
C GLN A 292 -0.34 -42.10 51.45
N ARG A 293 -1.15 -42.93 50.74
CA ARG A 293 -1.57 -44.25 51.22
C ARG A 293 -0.41 -45.26 51.18
N LEU A 294 0.50 -45.14 50.25
CA LEU A 294 1.67 -46.00 50.14
C LEU A 294 2.79 -45.65 51.17
N GLY A 295 2.78 -44.42 51.71
CA GLY A 295 3.76 -43.95 52.68
C GLY A 295 3.36 -44.09 54.14
N GLN A 296 2.17 -44.63 54.44
CA GLN A 296 1.78 -44.90 55.85
C GLN A 296 2.44 -46.20 56.34
N PRO A 297 3.28 -46.19 57.37
CA PRO A 297 3.79 -47.41 58.00
C PRO A 297 2.62 -48.18 58.57
N ALA A 298 2.58 -49.50 58.28
CA ALA A 298 1.61 -50.42 58.83
C ALA A 298 1.55 -50.25 60.33
N SER A 299 0.36 -49.92 60.91
CA SER A 299 0.12 -49.91 62.33
C SER A 299 0.48 -51.28 62.94
N PRO A 300 1.27 -51.35 64.02
CA PRO A 300 1.52 -52.60 64.70
C PRO A 300 0.21 -53.07 65.33
N ALA A 301 -0.29 -54.22 64.83
CA ALA A 301 -1.38 -54.96 65.41
C ALA A 301 -1.02 -55.27 66.88
N MET A 302 -1.89 -54.86 67.83
CA MET A 302 -1.81 -55.23 69.19
C MET A 302 -1.67 -56.75 69.35
N GLN A 303 -0.55 -57.16 69.95
CA GLN A 303 -0.44 -58.44 70.66
C GLN A 303 -0.81 -58.18 72.11
N GLU A 304 -2.05 -58.41 72.36
CA GLU A 304 -2.48 -58.66 73.76
C GLU A 304 -3.13 -60.02 73.78
N GLU A 305 -2.35 -61.04 74.22
CA GLU A 305 -2.85 -62.20 74.89
C GLU A 305 -1.71 -62.88 75.69
N ARG A 306 -1.72 -62.66 76.94
CA ARG A 306 -1.45 -63.40 78.18
C ARG A 306 -0.35 -62.81 79.02
#